data_9f55fca85bbf0a90068132e5f49a2144
#
_entry.id   9f55fca85bbf0a90068132e5f49a2144
#
_cell.length_a   1.000
_cell.length_b   1.000
_cell.length_c   1.000
_cell.angle_alpha   90.00
_cell.angle_beta   90.00
_cell.angle_gamma   90.00
#
_symmetry.space_group_name_H-M   'P 1'
#
loop_
_entity.id
_entity.type
_entity.pdbx_description
1 polymer ?
#
loop_
_entity_poly.entity_id
_entity_poly.type
_entity_poly.pdbx_seq_one_letter_code
_entity_poly.pdbx_strand_id
1 'polypeptide(L)'
;MGGERVALSPGMATYRRTRRRVRSRRSTPRGYTRIVTTPLDPNLPARHLTSTKVVAVRGVQLEVRDDIVVGEEPLEIRAAGPRQQPVNVAVTMRTPGFEQELAVGFLTSEGLIAGNEVTGFEAGDPGFMAEPDDAIVVRLAKKLNPGIAKPRNFVATASCGICGKASIDDVAVRCEPLPKGLPVVSRAVILSLASTLRAAQAAFDRTGGLHASGLFEIDGRLVVIREDVGRHNALDKVIGSRVMAHELPLWDRILMVSGRVSFEIVQKAAVAGIPIICAVSAPSDLAVRLADRLGVTLVGFLRGDGFNIYTHDGRIDLRELMGVG
;
A
#
# COMPACT_ATOMS: atom_id res chain seq x y z
N MET A 1 -51.13 -30.87 12.99
CA MET A 1 -51.79 -30.37 11.80
C MET A 1 -51.00 -29.20 11.29
N GLY A 2 -50.39 -29.39 10.24
CA GLY A 2 -50.15 -28.79 8.98
C GLY A 2 -48.71 -28.42 8.81
N GLY A 3 -47.89 -29.33 8.27
CA GLY A 3 -46.54 -29.02 7.80
C GLY A 3 -46.61 -28.52 6.36
N GLU A 4 -45.98 -27.40 6.10
CA GLU A 4 -45.69 -26.97 4.71
C GLU A 4 -44.27 -27.37 4.33
N ARG A 5 -44.17 -28.23 3.33
CA ARG A 5 -42.91 -28.62 2.68
C ARG A 5 -42.62 -27.63 1.56
N VAL A 6 -41.48 -26.94 1.64
CA VAL A 6 -40.95 -26.21 0.50
C VAL A 6 -40.21 -27.20 -0.41
N ALA A 7 -40.72 -27.38 -1.64
CA ALA A 7 -40.14 -28.20 -2.67
C ALA A 7 -38.97 -27.50 -3.34
N LEU A 8 -37.82 -28.16 -3.35
CA LEU A 8 -36.69 -27.79 -4.20
C LEU A 8 -36.88 -28.39 -5.59
N SER A 9 -36.88 -27.58 -6.62
CA SER A 9 -36.93 -28.00 -8.02
C SER A 9 -35.57 -28.53 -8.49
N PRO A 10 -35.52 -29.66 -9.21
CA PRO A 10 -34.33 -30.21 -9.82
C PRO A 10 -34.19 -29.70 -11.25
N GLY A 11 -33.03 -29.11 -11.57
CA GLY A 11 -32.67 -28.67 -12.92
C GLY A 11 -31.17 -28.72 -13.16
N MET A 12 -30.53 -29.89 -12.98
CA MET A 12 -29.19 -30.11 -13.52
C MET A 12 -29.33 -30.67 -14.95
N ALA A 13 -29.11 -29.79 -15.93
CA ALA A 13 -28.96 -30.19 -17.32
C ALA A 13 -27.53 -30.77 -17.54
N THR A 14 -27.49 -32.05 -17.90
CA THR A 14 -26.29 -32.77 -18.32
C THR A 14 -25.80 -32.23 -19.67
N TYR A 15 -24.67 -31.59 -19.71
CA TYR A 15 -24.05 -31.08 -20.93
C TYR A 15 -23.21 -32.18 -21.61
N ARG A 16 -23.68 -32.71 -22.78
CA ARG A 16 -22.91 -33.63 -23.63
C ARG A 16 -21.82 -32.93 -24.39
N ARG A 17 -20.57 -33.40 -24.20
CA ARG A 17 -19.39 -33.01 -25.00
C ARG A 17 -19.53 -33.51 -26.44
N THR A 18 -19.70 -32.63 -27.41
CA THR A 18 -19.40 -32.89 -28.82
C THR A 18 -18.08 -32.29 -29.22
N ARG A 19 -17.09 -33.14 -29.47
CA ARG A 19 -15.80 -32.73 -30.06
C ARG A 19 -15.98 -32.46 -31.55
N ARG A 20 -16.01 -31.20 -31.95
CA ARG A 20 -15.80 -30.77 -33.35
C ARG A 20 -14.38 -30.29 -33.50
N ARG A 21 -13.55 -31.02 -34.29
CA ARG A 21 -12.20 -30.56 -34.73
C ARG A 21 -12.41 -29.43 -35.73
N VAL A 22 -12.07 -28.21 -35.33
CA VAL A 22 -11.90 -27.09 -36.26
C VAL A 22 -10.39 -26.89 -36.46
N ARG A 23 -9.96 -27.07 -37.71
CA ARG A 23 -8.60 -26.73 -38.15
C ARG A 23 -8.48 -25.21 -38.16
N SER A 24 -7.76 -24.60 -37.22
CA SER A 24 -7.45 -23.18 -37.21
C SER A 24 -6.15 -22.92 -37.99
N ARG A 25 -6.25 -22.10 -39.01
CA ARG A 25 -5.08 -21.44 -39.62
C ARG A 25 -4.52 -20.47 -38.55
N ARG A 26 -3.23 -20.68 -38.22
CA ARG A 26 -2.48 -19.80 -37.32
C ARG A 26 -2.23 -18.47 -38.04
N SER A 27 -2.88 -17.40 -37.56
CA SER A 27 -2.41 -16.04 -37.74
C SER A 27 -1.88 -15.57 -36.38
N THR A 28 -0.57 -15.40 -36.27
CA THR A 28 0.09 -14.80 -35.10
C THR A 28 -0.27 -13.34 -35.01
N PRO A 29 -0.84 -12.85 -33.91
CA PRO A 29 -0.94 -11.42 -33.68
C PRO A 29 0.46 -10.88 -33.37
N ARG A 30 0.83 -9.81 -34.06
CA ARG A 30 2.07 -9.05 -33.83
C ARG A 30 2.04 -8.39 -32.44
N GLY A 31 3.14 -8.53 -31.70
CA GLY A 31 3.61 -7.54 -30.75
C GLY A 31 3.04 -7.62 -29.33
N TYR A 32 3.22 -8.74 -28.62
CA TYR A 32 3.34 -8.69 -27.16
C TYR A 32 4.83 -8.64 -26.83
N THR A 33 5.30 -7.49 -26.40
CA THR A 33 6.60 -7.32 -25.75
C THR A 33 6.61 -8.27 -24.55
N ARG A 34 7.61 -9.15 -24.51
CA ARG A 34 7.82 -10.08 -23.39
C ARG A 34 7.96 -9.24 -22.13
N ILE A 35 6.92 -9.22 -21.29
CA ILE A 35 6.96 -8.57 -19.99
C ILE A 35 8.00 -9.35 -19.19
N VAL A 36 9.12 -8.71 -18.88
CA VAL A 36 10.09 -9.22 -17.92
C VAL A 36 9.40 -9.07 -16.56
N THR A 37 8.79 -10.14 -16.07
CA THR A 37 8.18 -10.15 -14.75
C THR A 37 9.29 -10.10 -13.70
N THR A 38 9.29 -9.06 -12.90
CA THR A 38 10.16 -9.00 -11.72
C THR A 38 9.84 -10.19 -10.81
N PRO A 39 10.84 -10.97 -10.38
CA PRO A 39 10.59 -12.07 -9.44
C PRO A 39 9.98 -11.56 -8.14
N LEU A 40 9.05 -12.33 -7.57
CA LEU A 40 8.58 -12.08 -6.21
C LEU A 40 9.73 -12.26 -5.22
N ASP A 41 9.67 -11.52 -4.11
CA ASP A 41 10.58 -11.74 -2.99
C ASP A 41 10.43 -13.19 -2.50
N PRO A 42 11.51 -14.00 -2.47
CA PRO A 42 11.44 -15.41 -2.06
C PRO A 42 11.06 -15.58 -0.58
N ASN A 43 11.15 -14.52 0.23
CA ASN A 43 10.78 -14.54 1.65
C ASN A 43 9.28 -14.29 1.89
N LEU A 44 8.48 -14.03 0.85
CA LEU A 44 7.04 -13.86 1.01
C LEU A 44 6.38 -15.19 1.36
N PRO A 45 5.40 -15.20 2.31
CA PRO A 45 4.68 -16.41 2.69
C PRO A 45 3.87 -16.96 1.52
N ALA A 46 3.68 -18.29 1.48
CA ALA A 46 2.92 -18.96 0.42
C ALA A 46 1.49 -18.39 0.25
N ARG A 47 0.87 -17.91 1.34
CA ARG A 47 -0.46 -17.29 1.36
C ARG A 47 -0.50 -15.85 0.82
N HIS A 48 0.65 -15.27 0.43
CA HIS A 48 0.71 -13.98 -0.26
C HIS A 48 -0.07 -13.98 -1.58
N LEU A 49 0.01 -15.10 -2.31
CA LEU A 49 -0.72 -15.35 -3.55
C LEU A 49 -1.40 -16.71 -3.49
N THR A 50 -2.68 -16.79 -3.85
CA THR A 50 -3.47 -18.01 -3.81
C THR A 50 -4.04 -18.32 -5.19
N SER A 51 -3.95 -19.59 -5.62
CA SER A 51 -4.62 -20.06 -6.84
C SER A 51 -6.09 -20.36 -6.57
N THR A 52 -6.97 -19.88 -7.44
CA THR A 52 -8.42 -20.14 -7.38
C THR A 52 -8.96 -20.47 -8.77
N LYS A 53 -10.06 -21.22 -8.83
CA LYS A 53 -10.74 -21.51 -10.09
C LYS A 53 -11.76 -20.43 -10.40
N VAL A 54 -11.70 -19.91 -11.61
CA VAL A 54 -12.63 -18.88 -12.08
C VAL A 54 -13.33 -19.31 -13.38
N VAL A 55 -14.53 -18.80 -13.59
CA VAL A 55 -15.20 -18.85 -14.89
C VAL A 55 -14.97 -17.52 -15.59
N ALA A 56 -14.07 -17.53 -16.57
CA ALA A 56 -13.79 -16.36 -17.38
C ALA A 56 -14.81 -16.21 -18.50
N VAL A 57 -15.44 -15.03 -18.58
CA VAL A 57 -16.39 -14.67 -19.63
C VAL A 57 -15.76 -13.64 -20.56
N ARG A 58 -15.68 -13.94 -21.86
CA ARG A 58 -15.15 -13.02 -22.87
C ARG A 58 -16.11 -13.00 -24.08
N GLY A 59 -16.91 -11.96 -24.15
CA GLY A 59 -18.01 -11.89 -25.09
C GLY A 59 -19.01 -13.03 -24.85
N VAL A 60 -19.12 -13.95 -25.81
CA VAL A 60 -20.00 -15.14 -25.70
C VAL A 60 -19.26 -16.42 -25.31
N GLN A 61 -17.96 -16.31 -24.98
CA GLN A 61 -17.13 -17.47 -24.64
C GLN A 61 -17.03 -17.62 -23.13
N LEU A 62 -17.11 -18.88 -22.66
CA LEU A 62 -16.91 -19.28 -21.27
C LEU A 62 -15.70 -20.20 -21.20
N GLU A 63 -14.80 -19.90 -20.27
CA GLU A 63 -13.61 -20.70 -19.99
C GLU A 63 -13.46 -20.90 -18.48
N VAL A 64 -13.27 -22.12 -18.03
CA VAL A 64 -12.88 -22.42 -16.65
C VAL A 64 -11.36 -22.52 -16.63
N ARG A 65 -10.72 -21.67 -15.86
CA ARG A 65 -9.27 -21.63 -15.72
C ARG A 65 -8.84 -21.38 -14.28
N ASP A 66 -7.60 -21.67 -13.96
CA ASP A 66 -6.99 -21.22 -12.73
C ASP A 66 -6.60 -19.73 -12.84
N ASP A 67 -6.79 -18.99 -11.76
CA ASP A 67 -6.39 -17.59 -11.60
C ASP A 67 -5.66 -17.41 -10.29
N ILE A 68 -4.88 -16.34 -10.19
CA ILE A 68 -4.12 -16.04 -9.00
C ILE A 68 -4.72 -14.79 -8.36
N VAL A 69 -5.09 -14.91 -7.08
CA VAL A 69 -5.59 -13.82 -6.27
C VAL A 69 -4.60 -13.47 -5.16
N VAL A 70 -4.61 -12.22 -4.74
CA VAL A 70 -3.80 -11.77 -3.61
C VAL A 70 -4.39 -12.25 -2.29
N GLY A 71 -3.55 -12.63 -1.33
CA GLY A 71 -3.94 -12.92 0.04
C GLY A 71 -4.37 -11.64 0.76
N GLU A 72 -5.44 -11.75 1.53
CA GLU A 72 -5.92 -10.68 2.42
C GLU A 72 -6.25 -11.30 3.77
N GLU A 73 -5.52 -10.89 4.81
CA GLU A 73 -5.65 -11.44 6.17
C GLU A 73 -5.53 -10.33 7.22
N PRO A 74 -6.10 -10.51 8.42
CA PRO A 74 -5.93 -9.55 9.49
C PRO A 74 -4.49 -9.52 9.99
N LEU A 75 -4.07 -8.39 10.54
CA LEU A 75 -2.88 -8.25 11.37
C LEU A 75 -3.22 -7.45 12.61
N GLU A 76 -3.04 -8.06 13.78
CA GLU A 76 -3.13 -7.37 15.05
C GLU A 76 -1.78 -6.79 15.44
N ILE A 77 -1.69 -5.47 15.52
CA ILE A 77 -0.48 -4.74 15.90
C ILE A 77 -0.55 -4.42 17.39
N ARG A 78 0.39 -4.96 18.16
CA ARG A 78 0.58 -4.69 19.58
C ARG A 78 1.92 -4.01 19.81
N ALA A 79 2.04 -3.24 20.88
CA ALA A 79 3.29 -2.63 21.29
C ALA A 79 3.48 -2.72 22.81
N ALA A 80 4.74 -2.87 23.26
CA ALA A 80 5.08 -2.94 24.64
C ALA A 80 6.48 -2.40 24.94
N GLY A 81 6.61 -1.56 25.94
CA GLY A 81 7.90 -1.15 26.51
C GLY A 81 8.37 -2.09 27.62
N PRO A 82 9.47 -1.72 28.32
CA PRO A 82 10.04 -2.55 29.41
C PRO A 82 9.03 -2.82 30.52
N ARG A 83 8.85 -4.09 30.88
CA ARG A 83 7.92 -4.55 31.93
C ARG A 83 6.46 -4.10 31.70
N GLN A 84 6.07 -3.91 30.46
CA GLN A 84 4.71 -3.58 30.07
C GLN A 84 4.10 -4.80 29.35
N GLN A 85 2.83 -5.10 29.70
CA GLN A 85 2.05 -6.05 28.91
C GLN A 85 1.79 -5.47 27.53
N PRO A 86 1.78 -6.29 26.47
CA PRO A 86 1.45 -5.83 25.13
C PRO A 86 0.09 -5.14 25.10
N VAL A 87 0.07 -3.93 24.56
CA VAL A 87 -1.13 -3.14 24.35
C VAL A 87 -1.57 -3.31 22.90
N ASN A 88 -2.82 -3.69 22.67
CA ASN A 88 -3.39 -3.73 21.34
C ASN A 88 -3.53 -2.30 20.81
N VAL A 89 -2.91 -2.02 19.66
CA VAL A 89 -2.93 -0.69 19.05
C VAL A 89 -3.89 -0.64 17.86
N ALA A 90 -3.86 -1.64 16.99
CA ALA A 90 -4.71 -1.69 15.80
C ALA A 90 -4.88 -3.13 15.29
N VAL A 91 -5.97 -3.35 14.55
CA VAL A 91 -6.13 -4.50 13.65
C VAL A 91 -6.35 -3.96 12.24
N THR A 92 -5.57 -4.44 11.27
CA THR A 92 -5.68 -4.02 9.87
C THR A 92 -5.74 -5.22 8.94
N MET A 93 -6.52 -5.13 7.86
CA MET A 93 -6.49 -6.12 6.78
C MET A 93 -5.30 -5.83 5.88
N ARG A 94 -4.46 -6.84 5.63
CA ARG A 94 -3.21 -6.67 4.87
C ARG A 94 -2.96 -7.83 3.92
N THR A 95 -2.13 -7.60 2.92
CA THR A 95 -1.49 -8.70 2.19
C THR A 95 -0.37 -9.27 3.04
N PRO A 96 -0.35 -10.61 3.29
CA PRO A 96 0.70 -11.27 4.07
C PRO A 96 2.12 -10.96 3.58
N GLY A 97 3.05 -10.79 4.52
CA GLY A 97 4.44 -10.44 4.29
C GLY A 97 4.79 -9.00 4.70
N PHE A 98 6.01 -8.85 5.21
CA PHE A 98 6.55 -7.60 5.75
C PHE A 98 5.77 -7.06 6.96
N GLU A 99 5.28 -7.95 7.83
CA GLU A 99 4.48 -7.61 9.02
C GLU A 99 5.22 -6.69 9.98
N GLN A 100 6.52 -6.92 10.18
CA GLN A 100 7.36 -6.06 11.03
C GLN A 100 7.45 -4.64 10.49
N GLU A 101 7.66 -4.50 9.17
CA GLU A 101 7.68 -3.21 8.52
C GLU A 101 6.32 -2.51 8.61
N LEU A 102 5.22 -3.25 8.37
CA LEU A 102 3.87 -2.71 8.49
C LEU A 102 3.60 -2.19 9.90
N ALA A 103 3.91 -2.99 10.92
CA ALA A 103 3.66 -2.64 12.32
C ALA A 103 4.46 -1.40 12.76
N VAL A 104 5.76 -1.37 12.47
CA VAL A 104 6.62 -0.23 12.83
C VAL A 104 6.25 1.01 12.03
N GLY A 105 5.99 0.86 10.74
CA GLY A 105 5.58 1.97 9.90
C GLY A 105 4.27 2.57 10.34
N PHE A 106 3.27 1.74 10.69
CA PHE A 106 2.00 2.18 11.25
C PHE A 106 2.20 2.96 12.56
N LEU A 107 2.94 2.39 13.52
CA LEU A 107 3.19 3.05 14.82
C LEU A 107 3.89 4.40 14.64
N THR A 108 4.87 4.47 13.74
CA THR A 108 5.64 5.70 13.46
C THR A 108 4.77 6.73 12.75
N SER A 109 4.10 6.36 11.67
CA SER A 109 3.31 7.26 10.85
C SER A 109 2.04 7.79 11.54
N GLU A 110 1.53 7.05 12.54
CA GLU A 110 0.46 7.52 13.44
C GLU A 110 0.99 8.34 14.63
N GLY A 111 2.32 8.59 14.69
CA GLY A 111 2.96 9.39 15.75
C GLY A 111 2.92 8.74 17.14
N LEU A 112 2.78 7.42 17.21
CA LEU A 112 2.75 6.68 18.47
C LEU A 112 4.14 6.38 19.02
N ILE A 113 5.14 6.32 18.13
CA ILE A 113 6.56 6.14 18.44
C ILE A 113 7.43 7.05 17.56
N ALA A 114 8.64 7.33 18.01
CA ALA A 114 9.64 8.12 17.27
C ALA A 114 10.55 7.28 16.37
N GLY A 115 10.18 6.06 16.01
CA GLY A 115 10.94 5.17 15.11
C GLY A 115 12.23 4.59 15.71
N ASN A 116 13.04 5.39 16.36
CA ASN A 116 14.29 4.97 17.03
C ASN A 116 14.07 4.24 18.37
N GLU A 117 12.82 4.04 18.77
CA GLU A 117 12.45 3.40 20.04
C GLU A 117 12.22 1.88 19.88
N VAL A 118 12.26 1.35 18.67
CA VAL A 118 12.05 -0.09 18.40
C VAL A 118 13.27 -0.89 18.82
N THR A 119 13.07 -1.89 19.67
CA THR A 119 14.15 -2.77 20.18
C THR A 119 14.03 -4.21 19.70
N GLY A 120 12.91 -4.60 19.13
CA GLY A 120 12.69 -5.96 18.60
C GLY A 120 11.23 -6.26 18.30
N PHE A 121 11.00 -7.50 17.92
CA PHE A 121 9.68 -8.02 17.56
C PHE A 121 9.46 -9.39 18.22
N GLU A 122 8.21 -9.68 18.55
CA GLU A 122 7.77 -10.98 19.01
C GLU A 122 6.49 -11.36 18.26
N ALA A 123 6.31 -12.66 18.03
CA ALA A 123 5.02 -13.16 17.58
C ALA A 123 3.97 -12.89 18.67
N GLY A 124 2.83 -12.33 18.27
CA GLY A 124 1.69 -12.25 19.18
C GLY A 124 0.97 -13.59 19.25
N ASP A 125 0.10 -13.74 20.27
CA ASP A 125 -0.88 -14.82 20.29
C ASP A 125 -2.14 -14.29 19.56
N PRO A 126 -2.41 -14.75 18.32
CA PRO A 126 -3.53 -14.22 17.55
C PRO A 126 -4.88 -14.81 17.96
N GLY A 127 -4.90 -15.79 18.90
CA GLY A 127 -6.09 -16.50 19.31
C GLY A 127 -6.43 -17.69 18.40
N PHE A 128 -7.56 -18.35 18.68
CA PHE A 128 -7.90 -19.68 18.14
C PHE A 128 -8.18 -19.73 16.63
N MET A 129 -8.51 -18.61 16.01
CA MET A 129 -9.01 -18.58 14.60
C MET A 129 -8.03 -17.89 13.63
N ALA A 130 -6.82 -17.55 14.06
CA ALA A 130 -5.86 -16.80 13.25
C ALA A 130 -4.53 -17.56 13.11
N GLU A 131 -3.78 -17.20 12.06
CA GLU A 131 -2.45 -17.75 11.82
C GLU A 131 -1.40 -17.12 12.76
N PRO A 132 -0.26 -17.78 13.02
CA PRO A 132 0.75 -17.24 13.93
C PRO A 132 1.27 -15.84 13.59
N ASP A 133 1.27 -15.49 12.30
CA ASP A 133 1.76 -14.19 11.81
C ASP A 133 0.66 -13.12 11.79
N ASP A 134 -0.55 -13.43 12.24
CA ASP A 134 -1.66 -12.48 12.29
C ASP A 134 -1.64 -11.59 13.52
N ALA A 135 -0.67 -11.77 14.41
CA ALA A 135 -0.42 -10.88 15.54
C ALA A 135 1.08 -10.63 15.73
N ILE A 136 1.44 -9.37 15.90
CA ILE A 136 2.83 -8.94 16.12
C ILE A 136 2.93 -8.00 17.31
N VAL A 137 3.94 -8.20 18.16
CA VAL A 137 4.29 -7.30 19.27
C VAL A 137 5.57 -6.55 18.93
N VAL A 138 5.48 -5.23 18.78
CA VAL A 138 6.64 -4.35 18.65
C VAL A 138 7.17 -4.01 20.03
N ARG A 139 8.42 -4.40 20.31
CA ARG A 139 9.12 -4.10 21.57
C ARG A 139 9.78 -2.73 21.48
N LEU A 140 9.56 -1.90 22.49
CA LEU A 140 9.99 -0.52 22.56
C LEU A 140 10.98 -0.28 23.69
N ALA A 141 11.91 0.64 23.53
CA ALA A 141 12.85 1.08 24.56
C ALA A 141 12.15 1.80 25.74
N LYS A 142 10.98 2.40 25.46
CA LYS A 142 10.16 3.11 26.45
C LYS A 142 8.75 2.53 26.51
N LYS A 143 8.08 2.72 27.65
CA LYS A 143 6.68 2.32 27.78
C LYS A 143 5.80 3.10 26.81
N LEU A 144 4.95 2.40 26.09
CA LEU A 144 3.88 3.02 25.34
C LEU A 144 2.87 3.65 26.33
N ASN A 145 2.47 4.88 26.10
CA ASN A 145 1.41 5.51 26.89
C ASN A 145 0.05 4.82 26.58
N PRO A 146 -0.57 4.12 27.54
CA PRO A 146 -1.84 3.42 27.28
C PRO A 146 -2.99 4.38 26.90
N GLY A 147 -2.90 5.65 27.29
CA GLY A 147 -3.89 6.68 26.94
C GLY A 147 -3.90 7.03 25.43
N ILE A 148 -2.80 6.73 24.71
CA ILE A 148 -2.70 6.90 23.27
C ILE A 148 -3.39 5.71 22.56
N ALA A 149 -3.25 4.53 23.12
CA ALA A 149 -3.97 3.32 22.72
C ALA A 149 -5.34 3.25 23.43
N LYS A 150 -6.18 4.29 23.32
CA LYS A 150 -7.60 4.14 23.70
C LYS A 150 -8.14 2.93 22.95
N PRO A 151 -9.06 2.11 23.53
CA PRO A 151 -9.70 1.03 22.80
C PRO A 151 -10.49 1.66 21.64
N ARG A 152 -9.78 1.89 20.58
CA ARG A 152 -10.33 2.32 19.31
C ARG A 152 -10.83 1.03 18.71
N ASN A 153 -12.12 0.92 18.43
CA ASN A 153 -12.66 -0.14 17.59
C ASN A 153 -12.05 0.00 16.16
N PHE A 154 -10.72 -0.18 16.07
CA PHE A 154 -9.99 -0.13 14.83
C PHE A 154 -10.10 -1.48 14.14
N VAL A 155 -11.22 -1.74 13.55
CA VAL A 155 -11.21 -2.46 12.28
C VAL A 155 -10.93 -1.38 11.24
N ALA A 156 -9.65 -1.10 11.01
CA ALA A 156 -9.23 -0.27 9.89
C ALA A 156 -9.54 -1.06 8.62
N THR A 157 -10.73 -0.85 8.05
CA THR A 157 -11.02 -1.35 6.72
C THR A 157 -10.01 -0.70 5.78
N ALA A 158 -9.36 -1.49 4.93
CA ALA A 158 -8.31 -1.08 3.98
C ALA A 158 -8.70 0.11 3.07
N SER A 159 -9.97 0.54 3.13
CA SER A 159 -10.54 1.59 2.30
C SER A 159 -10.68 2.96 2.98
N CYS A 160 -10.61 3.07 4.33
CA CYS A 160 -10.92 4.32 5.02
C CYS A 160 -10.18 4.40 6.35
N GLY A 161 -9.02 5.06 6.39
CA GLY A 161 -8.16 5.21 7.57
C GLY A 161 -8.73 6.10 8.69
N ILE A 162 -9.96 6.60 8.59
CA ILE A 162 -10.58 7.51 9.58
C ILE A 162 -11.47 6.77 10.57
N CYS A 163 -11.77 5.48 10.36
CA CYS A 163 -12.63 4.72 11.27
C CYS A 163 -12.01 4.58 12.66
N GLY A 164 -12.48 5.37 13.62
CA GLY A 164 -12.13 5.27 15.04
C GLY A 164 -11.51 6.52 15.67
N LYS A 165 -11.27 7.59 14.94
CA LYS A 165 -10.85 8.87 15.53
C LYS A 165 -12.09 9.64 16.03
N ALA A 166 -12.07 10.05 17.29
CA ALA A 166 -13.25 10.63 17.97
C ALA A 166 -13.48 12.11 17.60
N SER A 167 -12.49 12.79 17.03
CA SER A 167 -12.58 14.19 16.61
C SER A 167 -11.75 14.49 15.37
N ILE A 168 -12.00 15.62 14.71
CA ILE A 168 -11.18 16.12 13.59
C ILE A 168 -9.74 16.40 14.06
N ASP A 169 -9.56 16.84 15.29
CA ASP A 169 -8.24 17.10 15.88
C ASP A 169 -7.45 15.81 16.13
N ASP A 170 -8.14 14.69 16.42
CA ASP A 170 -7.53 13.37 16.55
C ASP A 170 -7.11 12.79 15.17
N VAL A 171 -7.60 13.36 14.07
CA VAL A 171 -7.24 12.96 12.70
C VAL A 171 -5.87 13.49 12.31
N ALA A 172 -5.50 14.69 12.82
CA ALA A 172 -4.20 15.28 12.54
C ALA A 172 -3.16 14.81 13.56
N VAL A 173 -2.23 13.98 13.18
CA VAL A 173 -0.98 13.80 13.93
C VAL A 173 -0.29 15.17 13.94
N ARG A 174 0.20 15.60 15.10
CA ARG A 174 1.00 16.82 15.19
C ARG A 174 2.30 16.60 14.41
N CYS A 175 2.35 17.18 13.21
CA CYS A 175 3.49 17.11 12.32
C CYS A 175 3.94 18.55 12.06
N GLU A 176 5.21 18.83 12.32
CA GLU A 176 5.79 20.11 11.99
C GLU A 176 5.97 20.25 10.48
N PRO A 177 5.85 21.46 9.93
CA PRO A 177 6.15 21.71 8.53
C PRO A 177 7.58 21.26 8.19
N LEU A 178 7.75 20.73 6.98
CA LEU A 178 9.06 20.30 6.49
C LEU A 178 10.05 21.48 6.43
N PRO A 179 11.36 21.23 6.66
CA PRO A 179 12.37 22.27 6.63
C PRO A 179 12.49 22.93 5.26
N LYS A 180 13.00 24.17 5.23
CA LYS A 180 13.34 24.85 3.99
C LYS A 180 14.62 24.29 3.39
N GLY A 181 14.86 24.54 2.08
CA GLY A 181 16.09 24.14 1.40
C GLY A 181 16.18 22.66 1.04
N LEU A 182 15.04 21.96 0.99
CA LEU A 182 14.96 20.57 0.52
C LEU A 182 15.28 20.47 -0.97
N PRO A 183 15.71 19.27 -1.45
CA PRO A 183 16.22 19.11 -2.81
C PRO A 183 15.20 19.44 -3.89
N VAL A 184 15.71 19.90 -5.03
CA VAL A 184 14.96 20.11 -6.27
C VAL A 184 15.22 18.95 -7.21
N VAL A 185 14.19 18.44 -7.85
CA VAL A 185 14.22 17.26 -8.71
C VAL A 185 13.87 17.66 -10.14
N SER A 186 14.56 17.09 -11.14
CA SER A 186 14.27 17.39 -12.53
C SER A 186 12.91 16.83 -12.97
N ARG A 187 12.26 17.50 -13.92
CA ARG A 187 11.02 17.02 -14.56
C ARG A 187 11.18 15.60 -15.13
N ALA A 188 12.32 15.31 -15.73
CA ALA A 188 12.61 14.01 -16.33
C ALA A 188 12.56 12.88 -15.29
N VAL A 189 13.12 13.11 -14.09
CA VAL A 189 13.03 12.16 -12.97
C VAL A 189 11.58 11.94 -12.58
N ILE A 190 10.80 13.01 -12.38
CA ILE A 190 9.37 12.87 -12.01
C ILE A 190 8.63 12.00 -13.03
N LEU A 191 8.81 12.24 -14.32
CA LEU A 191 8.14 11.49 -15.39
C LEU A 191 8.51 9.99 -15.40
N SER A 192 9.72 9.63 -14.96
CA SER A 192 10.18 8.24 -14.93
C SER A 192 9.59 7.40 -13.78
N LEU A 193 9.16 8.04 -12.69
CA LEU A 193 8.79 7.35 -11.45
C LEU A 193 7.64 6.36 -11.64
N ALA A 194 6.59 6.75 -12.37
CA ALA A 194 5.41 5.91 -12.55
C ALA A 194 5.73 4.63 -13.33
N SER A 195 6.54 4.72 -14.39
CA SER A 195 6.95 3.56 -15.18
C SER A 195 7.91 2.65 -14.39
N THR A 196 8.83 3.23 -13.62
CA THR A 196 9.75 2.48 -12.76
C THR A 196 8.99 1.75 -11.66
N LEU A 197 8.04 2.43 -10.98
CA LEU A 197 7.18 1.78 -9.98
C LEU A 197 6.40 0.63 -10.61
N ARG A 198 5.77 0.88 -11.77
CA ARG A 198 4.94 -0.13 -12.46
C ARG A 198 5.76 -1.36 -12.87
N ALA A 199 6.98 -1.17 -13.35
CA ALA A 199 7.87 -2.27 -13.72
C ALA A 199 8.31 -3.12 -12.52
N ALA A 200 8.31 -2.56 -11.31
CA ALA A 200 8.69 -3.24 -10.08
C ALA A 200 7.51 -3.94 -9.35
N GLN A 201 6.27 -3.78 -9.81
CA GLN A 201 5.06 -4.36 -9.18
C GLN A 201 4.86 -5.83 -9.55
N ALA A 202 5.67 -6.73 -9.00
CA ALA A 202 5.68 -8.15 -9.33
C ALA A 202 4.39 -8.90 -8.95
N ALA A 203 3.82 -8.58 -7.79
CA ALA A 203 2.60 -9.23 -7.32
C ALA A 203 1.36 -8.67 -8.04
N PHE A 204 1.32 -7.37 -8.32
CA PHE A 204 0.27 -6.77 -9.15
C PHE A 204 0.24 -7.35 -10.56
N ASP A 205 1.39 -7.62 -11.18
CA ASP A 205 1.46 -8.24 -12.53
C ASP A 205 0.78 -9.60 -12.59
N ARG A 206 0.74 -10.30 -11.47
CA ARG A 206 0.14 -11.64 -11.37
C ARG A 206 -1.33 -11.61 -11.00
N THR A 207 -1.78 -10.59 -10.25
CA THR A 207 -3.11 -10.56 -9.62
C THR A 207 -3.99 -9.39 -10.06
N GLY A 208 -3.39 -8.26 -10.41
CA GLY A 208 -4.09 -7.00 -10.70
C GLY A 208 -4.75 -6.35 -9.47
N GLY A 209 -4.58 -6.90 -8.26
CA GLY A 209 -5.36 -6.57 -7.07
C GLY A 209 -4.64 -5.75 -5.99
N LEU A 210 -3.46 -5.20 -6.26
CA LEU A 210 -2.64 -4.54 -5.25
C LEU A 210 -2.40 -3.06 -5.52
N HIS A 211 -2.24 -2.32 -4.43
CA HIS A 211 -1.63 -1.00 -4.44
C HIS A 211 -0.13 -1.10 -4.19
N ALA A 212 0.64 -0.14 -4.71
CA ALA A 212 2.06 -0.03 -4.45
C ALA A 212 2.44 1.36 -3.95
N SER A 213 3.42 1.38 -3.06
CA SER A 213 4.19 2.56 -2.67
C SER A 213 5.67 2.29 -2.94
N GLY A 214 6.34 3.21 -3.62
CA GLY A 214 7.77 3.17 -3.89
C GLY A 214 8.47 4.40 -3.36
N LEU A 215 9.62 4.20 -2.73
CA LEU A 215 10.50 5.26 -2.29
C LEU A 215 11.68 5.37 -3.26
N PHE A 216 11.98 6.57 -3.68
CA PHE A 216 13.02 6.84 -4.68
C PHE A 216 14.04 7.84 -4.15
N GLU A 217 15.28 7.73 -4.60
CA GLU A 217 16.27 8.78 -4.51
C GLU A 217 15.86 9.98 -5.38
N ILE A 218 16.49 11.11 -5.15
CA ILE A 218 16.27 12.34 -5.94
C ILE A 218 16.70 12.22 -7.42
N ASP A 219 17.52 11.23 -7.75
CA ASP A 219 17.92 10.90 -9.14
C ASP A 219 16.95 9.94 -9.85
N GLY A 220 15.90 9.47 -9.16
CA GLY A 220 14.89 8.55 -9.68
C GLY A 220 15.22 7.08 -9.51
N ARG A 221 16.28 6.71 -8.82
CA ARG A 221 16.60 5.32 -8.47
C ARG A 221 15.62 4.81 -7.40
N LEU A 222 14.98 3.69 -7.67
CA LEU A 222 14.08 3.02 -6.73
C LEU A 222 14.88 2.46 -5.55
N VAL A 223 14.53 2.86 -4.32
CA VAL A 223 15.14 2.38 -3.08
C VAL A 223 14.40 1.16 -2.54
N VAL A 224 13.08 1.27 -2.46
CA VAL A 224 12.22 0.19 -1.96
C VAL A 224 10.82 0.33 -2.54
N ILE A 225 10.19 -0.82 -2.80
CA ILE A 225 8.77 -0.90 -3.15
C ILE A 225 8.08 -1.86 -2.19
N ARG A 226 6.83 -1.55 -1.82
CA ARG A 226 5.94 -2.48 -1.12
C ARG A 226 4.56 -2.46 -1.77
N GLU A 227 4.01 -3.66 -1.91
CA GLU A 227 2.67 -3.88 -2.42
C GLU A 227 1.76 -4.38 -1.29
N ASP A 228 0.52 -3.93 -1.29
CA ASP A 228 -0.51 -4.36 -0.32
C ASP A 228 -1.91 -4.12 -0.92
N VAL A 229 -2.91 -4.90 -0.49
CA VAL A 229 -4.31 -4.68 -0.81
C VAL A 229 -4.79 -3.31 -0.30
N GLY A 230 -4.20 -2.82 0.80
CA GLY A 230 -4.42 -1.52 1.39
C GLY A 230 -3.34 -0.50 0.98
N ARG A 231 -3.72 0.59 0.29
CA ARG A 231 -2.75 1.64 -0.09
C ARG A 231 -2.01 2.28 1.10
N HIS A 232 -2.67 2.38 2.26
CA HIS A 232 -2.06 2.90 3.49
C HIS A 232 -1.03 1.91 4.05
N ASN A 233 -1.35 0.62 4.03
CA ASN A 233 -0.43 -0.43 4.45
C ASN A 233 0.81 -0.50 3.55
N ALA A 234 0.64 -0.35 2.23
CA ALA A 234 1.77 -0.30 1.30
C ALA A 234 2.74 0.84 1.67
N LEU A 235 2.22 2.02 2.05
CA LEU A 235 3.04 3.14 2.52
C LEU A 235 3.65 2.86 3.89
N ASP A 236 2.89 2.32 4.83
CA ASP A 236 3.41 1.96 6.16
C ASP A 236 4.53 0.93 6.06
N LYS A 237 4.41 -0.09 5.20
CA LYS A 237 5.52 -1.03 4.93
C LYS A 237 6.77 -0.30 4.41
N VAL A 238 6.63 0.65 3.50
CA VAL A 238 7.77 1.47 3.01
C VAL A 238 8.40 2.28 4.15
N ILE A 239 7.60 3.00 4.93
CA ILE A 239 8.09 3.79 6.06
C ILE A 239 8.79 2.88 7.08
N GLY A 240 8.14 1.78 7.46
CA GLY A 240 8.68 0.83 8.43
C GLY A 240 10.00 0.22 7.99
N SER A 241 10.16 -0.09 6.69
CA SER A 241 11.44 -0.56 6.16
C SER A 241 12.58 0.45 6.39
N ARG A 242 12.27 1.75 6.32
CA ARG A 242 13.28 2.82 6.55
C ARG A 242 13.51 3.09 8.03
N VAL A 243 12.47 2.96 8.86
CA VAL A 243 12.63 2.97 10.32
C VAL A 243 13.57 1.86 10.77
N MET A 244 13.36 0.64 10.30
CA MET A 244 14.22 -0.50 10.62
C MET A 244 15.66 -0.35 10.09
N ALA A 245 15.84 0.40 9.01
CA ALA A 245 17.15 0.76 8.48
C ALA A 245 17.79 1.99 9.17
N HIS A 246 17.10 2.61 10.14
CA HIS A 246 17.54 3.85 10.82
C HIS A 246 17.76 5.05 9.89
N GLU A 247 16.93 5.18 8.85
CA GLU A 247 17.10 6.21 7.81
C GLU A 247 16.13 7.40 7.96
N LEU A 248 15.29 7.47 8.99
CA LEU A 248 14.46 8.65 9.20
C LEU A 248 15.26 9.83 9.74
N PRO A 249 14.89 11.06 9.33
CA PRO A 249 13.84 11.45 8.39
C PRO A 249 14.30 11.40 6.92
N LEU A 250 13.31 11.21 6.01
CA LEU A 250 13.51 10.95 4.57
C LEU A 250 13.47 12.24 3.73
N TRP A 251 14.24 13.26 4.12
CA TRP A 251 14.20 14.59 3.51
C TRP A 251 14.73 14.67 2.07
N ASP A 252 15.46 13.67 1.64
CA ASP A 252 16.07 13.53 0.31
C ASP A 252 15.44 12.41 -0.52
N ARG A 253 14.16 12.13 -0.28
CA ARG A 253 13.45 11.05 -0.95
C ARG A 253 12.18 11.54 -1.67
N ILE A 254 11.73 10.75 -2.64
CA ILE A 254 10.48 10.93 -3.36
C ILE A 254 9.61 9.70 -3.09
N LEU A 255 8.37 9.92 -2.68
CA LEU A 255 7.34 8.89 -2.59
C LEU A 255 6.54 8.84 -3.89
N MET A 256 6.41 7.66 -4.50
CA MET A 256 5.49 7.41 -5.60
C MET A 256 4.44 6.39 -5.18
N VAL A 257 3.16 6.72 -5.35
CA VAL A 257 2.04 5.83 -5.04
C VAL A 257 1.21 5.50 -6.28
N SER A 258 0.80 4.24 -6.41
CA SER A 258 -0.02 3.76 -7.54
C SER A 258 -1.48 4.19 -7.47
N GLY A 259 -1.93 4.63 -6.29
CA GLY A 259 -3.32 4.98 -5.99
C GLY A 259 -3.60 6.48 -5.89
N ARG A 260 -4.78 6.79 -5.31
CA ARG A 260 -5.16 8.17 -4.95
C ARG A 260 -4.39 8.63 -3.71
N VAL A 261 -4.14 9.94 -3.61
CA VAL A 261 -3.57 10.54 -2.40
C VAL A 261 -4.69 11.09 -1.52
N SER A 262 -4.87 10.46 -0.35
CA SER A 262 -5.75 10.94 0.71
C SER A 262 -4.96 11.80 1.71
N PHE A 263 -5.70 12.46 2.62
CA PHE A 263 -5.14 13.16 3.77
C PHE A 263 -4.10 12.30 4.52
N GLU A 264 -4.41 11.02 4.77
CA GLU A 264 -3.54 10.12 5.54
C GLU A 264 -2.23 9.80 4.82
N ILE A 265 -2.25 9.68 3.49
CA ILE A 265 -1.01 9.49 2.71
C ILE A 265 -0.07 10.68 2.89
N VAL A 266 -0.61 11.91 2.82
CA VAL A 266 0.19 13.13 3.05
C VAL A 266 0.70 13.18 4.48
N GLN A 267 -0.16 12.90 5.47
CA GLN A 267 0.21 12.88 6.88
C GLN A 267 1.34 11.90 7.16
N LYS A 268 1.19 10.64 6.71
CA LYS A 268 2.19 9.58 6.91
C LYS A 268 3.52 9.93 6.24
N ALA A 269 3.49 10.43 5.02
CA ALA A 269 4.69 10.88 4.31
C ALA A 269 5.40 12.04 5.02
N ALA A 270 4.64 13.04 5.49
CA ALA A 270 5.20 14.18 6.21
C ALA A 270 5.81 13.78 7.55
N VAL A 271 5.18 12.88 8.33
CA VAL A 271 5.75 12.32 9.57
C VAL A 271 7.07 11.60 9.30
N ALA A 272 7.18 10.90 8.18
CA ALA A 272 8.43 10.26 7.76
C ALA A 272 9.47 11.26 7.20
N GLY A 273 9.09 12.53 6.99
CA GLY A 273 9.98 13.56 6.46
C GLY A 273 10.06 13.59 4.94
N ILE A 274 9.15 12.96 4.20
CA ILE A 274 9.19 12.87 2.73
C ILE A 274 8.66 14.17 2.10
N PRO A 275 9.48 14.91 1.33
CA PRO A 275 9.11 16.23 0.83
C PRO A 275 8.32 16.24 -0.48
N ILE A 276 8.39 15.15 -1.25
CA ILE A 276 7.77 15.08 -2.57
C ILE A 276 6.91 13.81 -2.65
N ILE A 277 5.63 13.97 -2.94
CA ILE A 277 4.68 12.89 -3.16
C ILE A 277 4.18 12.94 -4.60
N CYS A 278 4.36 11.84 -5.31
CA CYS A 278 3.86 11.66 -6.67
C CYS A 278 2.81 10.55 -6.70
N ALA A 279 1.77 10.71 -7.51
CA ALA A 279 0.70 9.73 -7.65
C ALA A 279 0.23 9.57 -9.09
N VAL A 280 -0.10 8.34 -9.48
CA VAL A 280 -0.75 8.03 -10.78
C VAL A 280 -2.14 8.66 -10.87
N SER A 281 -2.83 8.79 -9.73
CA SER A 281 -4.21 9.25 -9.64
C SER A 281 -4.33 10.62 -8.93
N ALA A 282 -5.58 11.02 -8.65
CA ALA A 282 -5.88 12.33 -8.07
C ALA A 282 -5.63 12.39 -6.55
N PRO A 283 -5.24 13.55 -6.01
CA PRO A 283 -5.35 13.86 -4.59
C PRO A 283 -6.79 14.27 -4.23
N SER A 284 -7.12 14.13 -2.94
CA SER A 284 -8.32 14.76 -2.38
C SER A 284 -8.05 16.23 -2.02
N ASP A 285 -9.12 17.03 -1.90
CA ASP A 285 -9.04 18.42 -1.47
C ASP A 285 -8.32 18.57 -0.11
N LEU A 286 -8.67 17.73 0.87
CA LEU A 286 -8.03 17.75 2.18
C LEU A 286 -6.54 17.38 2.11
N ALA A 287 -6.16 16.47 1.21
CA ALA A 287 -4.76 16.13 0.97
C ALA A 287 -3.97 17.31 0.41
N VAL A 288 -4.56 18.08 -0.53
CA VAL A 288 -3.93 19.29 -1.11
C VAL A 288 -3.71 20.34 -0.01
N ARG A 289 -4.73 20.65 0.80
CA ARG A 289 -4.59 21.62 1.89
C ARG A 289 -3.56 21.21 2.93
N LEU A 290 -3.52 19.92 3.28
CA LEU A 290 -2.52 19.43 4.23
C LEU A 290 -1.11 19.49 3.64
N ALA A 291 -0.92 19.09 2.39
CA ALA A 291 0.36 19.16 1.70
C ALA A 291 0.90 20.60 1.63
N ASP A 292 0.02 21.55 1.32
CA ASP A 292 0.37 22.98 1.30
C ASP A 292 0.81 23.46 2.69
N ARG A 293 0.02 23.16 3.72
CA ARG A 293 0.32 23.55 5.11
C ARG A 293 1.62 22.96 5.63
N LEU A 294 1.95 21.71 5.27
CA LEU A 294 3.15 20.99 5.73
C LEU A 294 4.38 21.23 4.84
N GLY A 295 4.25 21.99 3.76
CA GLY A 295 5.37 22.24 2.85
C GLY A 295 5.73 21.03 1.98
N VAL A 296 4.80 20.11 1.70
CA VAL A 296 5.00 18.95 0.84
C VAL A 296 4.67 19.29 -0.60
N THR A 297 5.55 18.95 -1.54
CA THR A 297 5.25 19.00 -2.99
C THR A 297 4.36 17.84 -3.36
N LEU A 298 3.16 18.14 -3.86
CA LEU A 298 2.17 17.13 -4.22
C LEU A 298 1.92 17.10 -5.72
N VAL A 299 2.25 15.97 -6.35
CA VAL A 299 2.08 15.69 -7.76
C VAL A 299 1.00 14.62 -7.96
N GLY A 300 0.05 14.88 -8.82
CA GLY A 300 -0.98 13.90 -9.20
C GLY A 300 -1.09 13.72 -10.70
N PHE A 301 -1.87 12.70 -11.11
CA PHE A 301 -2.07 12.32 -12.51
C PHE A 301 -0.76 12.07 -13.28
N LEU A 302 0.28 11.59 -12.57
CA LEU A 302 1.56 11.28 -13.17
C LEU A 302 1.44 10.03 -14.06
N ARG A 303 1.37 10.25 -15.37
CA ARG A 303 1.26 9.20 -16.39
C ARG A 303 1.67 9.71 -17.77
N GLY A 304 2.30 8.83 -18.56
CA GLY A 304 2.81 9.23 -19.87
C GLY A 304 3.85 10.33 -19.75
N ASP A 305 3.63 11.45 -20.41
CA ASP A 305 4.50 12.61 -20.49
C ASP A 305 4.05 13.81 -19.64
N GLY A 306 3.02 13.62 -18.78
CA GLY A 306 2.39 14.70 -18.03
C GLY A 306 2.10 14.39 -16.57
N PHE A 307 1.94 15.46 -15.79
CA PHE A 307 1.50 15.46 -14.40
C PHE A 307 0.96 16.84 -13.99
N ASN A 308 0.25 16.90 -12.87
CA ASN A 308 -0.19 18.14 -12.25
C ASN A 308 0.54 18.36 -10.93
N ILE A 309 1.03 19.58 -10.69
CA ILE A 309 1.60 19.99 -9.40
C ILE A 309 0.51 20.76 -8.64
N TYR A 310 0.17 20.32 -7.46
CA TYR A 310 -0.89 20.91 -6.63
C TYR A 310 -0.35 21.88 -5.59
N THR A 311 0.86 21.61 -5.07
CA THR A 311 1.49 22.40 -4.01
C THR A 311 3.01 22.42 -4.18
N HIS A 312 3.65 23.52 -3.77
CA HIS A 312 5.12 23.69 -3.66
C HIS A 312 5.90 23.26 -4.91
N ASP A 313 5.55 23.83 -6.07
CA ASP A 313 6.15 23.57 -7.39
C ASP A 313 7.66 23.85 -7.46
N GLY A 314 8.18 24.74 -6.61
CA GLY A 314 9.61 25.09 -6.57
C GLY A 314 10.58 23.94 -6.29
N ARG A 315 10.09 22.73 -5.94
CA ARG A 315 10.95 21.54 -5.82
C ARG A 315 11.02 20.71 -7.10
N ILE A 316 10.39 21.16 -8.18
CA ILE A 316 10.47 20.49 -9.49
C ILE A 316 11.09 21.48 -10.46
N ASP A 317 12.23 21.09 -11.06
CA ASP A 317 12.90 21.93 -12.05
C ASP A 317 12.11 21.90 -13.38
N LEU A 318 11.51 23.03 -13.71
CA LEU A 318 10.72 23.26 -14.91
C LEU A 318 11.38 24.24 -15.88
N ARG A 319 12.63 24.67 -15.64
CA ARG A 319 13.32 25.69 -16.44
C ARG A 319 13.39 25.35 -17.92
N GLU A 320 13.55 24.07 -18.26
CA GLU A 320 13.55 23.59 -19.65
C GLU A 320 12.26 23.98 -20.41
N LEU A 321 11.10 24.06 -19.72
CA LEU A 321 9.82 24.43 -20.32
C LEU A 321 9.62 25.94 -20.42
N MET A 322 10.35 26.73 -19.62
CA MET A 322 10.24 28.19 -19.57
C MET A 322 11.20 28.88 -20.53
N GLY A 323 12.03 28.13 -21.27
CA GLY A 323 13.02 28.70 -22.19
C GLY A 323 14.13 29.50 -21.49
N VAL A 324 14.34 29.29 -20.18
CA VAL A 324 15.37 29.91 -19.39
C VAL A 324 16.48 28.87 -19.22
N GLY A 325 17.40 28.85 -20.16
CA GLY A 325 18.61 28.03 -20.16
C GLY A 325 19.84 28.92 -20.10
#